data_112c565b0e90caf56d16d5c2e27f0339
#
_entry.id   112c565b0e90caf56d16d5c2e27f0339
#
_cell.length_a   1.000
_cell.length_b   1.000
_cell.length_c   1.000
_cell.angle_alpha   90.00
_cell.angle_beta   90.00
_cell.angle_gamma   90.00
#
_symmetry.space_group_name_H-M   'P 1'
#
loop_
_entity.id
_entity.type
_entity.pdbx_description
1 polymer ?
#
loop_
_entity_poly.entity_id
_entity_poly.type
_entity_poly.pdbx_seq_one_letter_code
_entity_poly.pdbx_strand_id
1 'polypeptide(L)'
;MAEVKISVPAEVNVKASKKLKTLDSYTTKSKILEGFSWLLLILYMTPFYLMFINSFKTRREIFANTTGLPSAWNFKNYADAMDRMGITSAFTNSIIITVGSVLLILLFSSMAAWVLVRDKSTKSKIVFYIFTAGMIVPFQAVMLPLVKWMGKINFGGFNMLGTHYGLMFMYLGFGASMSIFLYHGFIKGIPEEIEEAAIIDGCSKWQVYTKIVLPLLKPTTVTVAVLNSIWIWNDFLLPFLTINGKLNTIPLAMNNFFGAFSKQWELAMAALILAIIPIVIFYFFVQKQIIAGIVQGSIK
;
A
#
# COMPACT_ATOMS: atom_id res chain seq x y z
N MET A 1 -44.10 42.84 5.08
CA MET A 1 -43.37 41.56 4.94
C MET A 1 -44.00 40.58 5.90
N ALA A 2 -44.74 39.60 5.41
CA ALA A 2 -45.41 38.60 6.22
C ALA A 2 -44.45 37.39 6.42
N GLU A 3 -44.11 37.07 7.67
CA GLU A 3 -43.37 35.88 8.01
C GLU A 3 -44.23 34.62 7.76
N VAL A 4 -43.86 33.80 6.82
CA VAL A 4 -44.48 32.50 6.59
C VAL A 4 -43.97 31.53 7.65
N LYS A 5 -44.71 31.28 8.73
CA LYS A 5 -44.49 30.22 9.66
C LYS A 5 -44.83 28.86 9.03
N ILE A 6 -43.81 28.11 8.62
CA ILE A 6 -43.97 26.75 8.15
C ILE A 6 -44.14 25.87 9.41
N SER A 7 -45.38 25.42 9.67
CA SER A 7 -45.66 24.47 10.73
C SER A 7 -45.32 23.04 10.27
N VAL A 8 -44.26 22.46 10.84
CA VAL A 8 -43.89 21.06 10.61
C VAL A 8 -44.90 20.18 11.35
N PRO A 9 -45.54 19.18 10.70
CA PRO A 9 -46.53 18.32 11.35
C PRO A 9 -45.93 17.59 12.57
N ALA A 10 -46.68 17.59 13.66
CA ALA A 10 -46.27 17.00 14.95
C ALA A 10 -45.83 15.52 14.86
N GLU A 11 -46.40 14.76 13.94
CA GLU A 11 -46.06 13.35 13.72
C GLU A 11 -44.61 13.15 13.16
N VAL A 12 -44.10 14.09 12.36
CA VAL A 12 -42.73 14.03 11.83
C VAL A 12 -41.72 14.25 12.97
N ASN A 13 -42.07 15.13 13.90
CA ASN A 13 -41.21 15.46 15.04
C ASN A 13 -41.11 14.30 16.07
N VAL A 14 -42.23 13.57 16.29
CA VAL A 14 -42.22 12.41 17.19
C VAL A 14 -41.48 11.21 16.63
N LYS A 15 -41.56 10.96 15.31
CA LYS A 15 -40.78 9.90 14.65
C LYS A 15 -39.27 10.21 14.61
N ALA A 16 -38.90 11.46 14.35
CA ALA A 16 -37.50 11.91 14.37
C ALA A 16 -36.90 11.83 15.79
N SER A 17 -37.67 12.27 16.82
CA SER A 17 -37.24 12.17 18.22
C SER A 17 -37.13 10.73 18.72
N LYS A 18 -38.05 9.81 18.31
CA LYS A 18 -37.91 8.37 18.61
C LYS A 18 -36.68 7.74 17.92
N LYS A 19 -36.38 8.14 16.67
CA LYS A 19 -35.20 7.64 15.93
C LYS A 19 -33.88 8.12 16.54
N LEU A 20 -33.83 9.35 17.04
CA LEU A 20 -32.68 9.89 17.77
C LEU A 20 -32.48 9.22 19.14
N LYS A 21 -33.58 8.95 19.88
CA LYS A 21 -33.49 8.21 21.16
C LYS A 21 -33.04 6.75 21.01
N THR A 22 -33.32 6.12 19.86
CA THR A 22 -32.83 4.74 19.59
C THR A 22 -31.35 4.69 19.20
N LEU A 23 -30.75 5.82 18.79
CA LEU A 23 -29.30 5.92 18.52
C LEU A 23 -28.47 6.09 19.80
N ASP A 24 -29.07 6.58 20.88
CA ASP A 24 -28.40 6.86 22.18
C ASP A 24 -28.58 5.76 23.24
N SER A 25 -29.37 4.71 22.95
CA SER A 25 -29.50 3.60 23.89
C SER A 25 -28.33 2.61 23.71
N TYR A 26 -27.27 2.81 24.47
CA TYR A 26 -26.23 1.83 24.71
C TYR A 26 -26.83 0.57 25.31
N THR A 27 -27.25 -0.33 24.44
CA THR A 27 -27.94 -1.58 24.80
C THR A 27 -26.92 -2.52 25.42
N THR A 28 -27.34 -3.43 26.31
CA THR A 28 -26.48 -4.49 26.89
C THR A 28 -25.70 -5.26 25.80
N LYS A 29 -26.33 -5.48 24.63
CA LYS A 29 -25.64 -6.04 23.44
C LYS A 29 -24.46 -5.20 22.98
N SER A 30 -24.58 -3.87 22.96
CA SER A 30 -23.49 -2.97 22.54
C SER A 30 -22.29 -3.07 23.51
N LYS A 31 -22.56 -3.17 24.81
CA LYS A 31 -21.51 -3.33 25.84
C LYS A 31 -20.79 -4.68 25.72
N ILE A 32 -21.53 -5.75 25.44
CA ILE A 32 -20.92 -7.08 25.19
C ILE A 32 -20.07 -7.06 23.93
N LEU A 33 -20.56 -6.45 22.83
CA LEU A 33 -19.81 -6.31 21.59
C LEU A 33 -18.56 -5.45 21.80
N GLU A 34 -18.65 -4.38 22.55
CA GLU A 34 -17.52 -3.52 22.90
C GLU A 34 -16.47 -4.29 23.72
N GLY A 35 -16.90 -5.00 24.77
CA GLY A 35 -15.99 -5.84 25.56
C GLY A 35 -15.31 -6.93 24.74
N PHE A 36 -16.05 -7.55 23.81
CA PHE A 36 -15.47 -8.52 22.86
C PHE A 36 -14.46 -7.85 21.89
N SER A 37 -14.78 -6.65 21.42
CA SER A 37 -13.87 -5.88 20.53
C SER A 37 -12.56 -5.51 21.26
N TRP A 38 -12.63 -5.13 22.54
CA TRP A 38 -11.45 -4.88 23.37
C TRP A 38 -10.61 -6.14 23.57
N LEU A 39 -11.25 -7.29 23.82
CA LEU A 39 -10.56 -8.57 23.92
C LEU A 39 -9.81 -8.92 22.62
N LEU A 40 -10.49 -8.77 21.48
CA LEU A 40 -9.87 -8.98 20.16
C LEU A 40 -8.71 -8.01 19.92
N LEU A 41 -8.85 -6.75 20.32
CA LEU A 41 -7.78 -5.75 20.18
C LEU A 41 -6.54 -6.15 21.01
N ILE A 42 -6.73 -6.57 22.26
CA ILE A 42 -5.63 -7.02 23.14
C ILE A 42 -4.94 -8.25 22.52
N LEU A 43 -5.72 -9.22 22.05
CA LEU A 43 -5.20 -10.41 21.39
C LEU A 43 -4.40 -10.03 20.12
N TYR A 44 -4.92 -9.12 19.31
CA TYR A 44 -4.26 -8.65 18.10
C TYR A 44 -2.99 -7.83 18.38
N MET A 45 -2.95 -7.10 19.50
CA MET A 45 -1.77 -6.33 19.93
C MET A 45 -0.68 -7.19 20.58
N THR A 46 -0.99 -8.41 21.01
CA THR A 46 -0.03 -9.30 21.68
C THR A 46 1.27 -9.50 20.90
N PRO A 47 1.29 -9.81 19.58
CA PRO A 47 2.54 -9.98 18.85
C PRO A 47 3.39 -8.71 18.80
N PHE A 48 2.77 -7.53 18.71
CA PHE A 48 3.48 -6.25 18.74
C PHE A 48 4.07 -5.97 20.12
N TYR A 49 3.35 -6.28 21.19
CA TYR A 49 3.86 -6.22 22.55
C TYR A 49 5.08 -7.14 22.72
N LEU A 50 4.97 -8.40 22.32
CA LEU A 50 6.06 -9.36 22.42
C LEU A 50 7.28 -8.92 21.60
N MET A 51 7.08 -8.43 20.40
CA MET A 51 8.16 -7.91 19.57
C MET A 51 8.86 -6.73 20.25
N PHE A 52 8.08 -5.78 20.80
CA PHE A 52 8.62 -4.59 21.46
C PHE A 52 9.42 -4.92 22.71
N ILE A 53 8.88 -5.70 23.66
CA ILE A 53 9.58 -6.02 24.91
C ILE A 53 10.81 -6.90 24.66
N ASN A 54 10.74 -7.85 23.71
CA ASN A 54 11.84 -8.75 23.42
C ASN A 54 12.96 -8.09 22.59
N SER A 55 12.71 -6.97 21.92
CA SER A 55 13.74 -6.19 21.24
C SER A 55 14.80 -5.59 22.20
N PHE A 56 14.47 -5.46 23.47
CA PHE A 56 15.38 -4.95 24.51
C PHE A 56 16.04 -6.04 25.33
N LYS A 57 15.67 -7.31 25.15
CA LYS A 57 16.20 -8.44 25.93
C LYS A 57 17.45 -9.03 25.31
N THR A 58 18.22 -9.70 26.13
CA THR A 58 19.28 -10.62 25.67
C THR A 58 18.64 -11.91 25.16
N ARG A 59 19.34 -12.63 24.28
CA ARG A 59 18.88 -13.93 23.76
C ARG A 59 18.49 -14.90 24.87
N ARG A 60 19.31 -14.98 25.93
CA ARG A 60 19.08 -15.87 27.09
C ARG A 60 17.78 -15.50 27.82
N GLU A 61 17.51 -14.19 27.97
CA GLU A 61 16.31 -13.69 28.63
C GLU A 61 15.05 -13.94 27.81
N ILE A 62 15.12 -13.85 26.48
CA ILE A 62 13.98 -14.15 25.57
C ILE A 62 13.53 -15.61 25.79
N PHE A 63 14.48 -16.56 25.86
CA PHE A 63 14.13 -17.96 26.06
C PHE A 63 13.69 -18.27 27.49
N ALA A 64 14.17 -17.54 28.49
CA ALA A 64 13.78 -17.74 29.88
C ALA A 64 12.40 -17.17 30.21
N ASN A 65 12.07 -16.01 29.64
CA ASN A 65 10.79 -15.33 29.88
C ASN A 65 10.41 -14.44 28.68
N THR A 66 9.68 -14.99 27.71
CA THR A 66 9.29 -14.28 26.48
C THR A 66 8.24 -13.21 26.76
N THR A 67 7.37 -13.39 27.75
CA THR A 67 6.19 -12.53 27.97
C THR A 67 6.39 -11.43 29.02
N GLY A 68 7.37 -11.59 29.91
CA GLY A 68 7.66 -10.60 30.95
C GLY A 68 8.41 -9.39 30.42
N LEU A 69 8.47 -8.32 31.21
CA LEU A 69 9.27 -7.14 30.88
C LEU A 69 10.77 -7.46 30.90
N PRO A 70 11.61 -6.71 30.15
CA PRO A 70 13.05 -6.87 30.17
C PRO A 70 13.61 -6.50 31.56
N SER A 71 14.61 -7.25 32.04
CA SER A 71 15.31 -6.93 33.28
C SER A 71 16.14 -5.65 33.17
N ALA A 72 16.62 -5.35 31.96
CA ALA A 72 17.27 -4.09 31.60
C ALA A 72 16.92 -3.70 30.17
N TRP A 73 16.71 -2.40 29.92
CA TRP A 73 16.43 -1.86 28.58
C TRP A 73 17.72 -1.80 27.76
N ASN A 74 17.99 -2.84 26.99
CA ASN A 74 19.21 -2.95 26.20
C ASN A 74 19.05 -2.32 24.81
N PHE A 75 19.41 -1.05 24.68
CA PHE A 75 19.39 -0.33 23.40
C PHE A 75 20.50 -0.76 22.42
N LYS A 76 21.49 -1.52 22.89
CA LYS A 76 22.56 -2.02 22.03
C LYS A 76 22.03 -2.94 20.93
N ASN A 77 20.96 -3.68 21.19
CA ASN A 77 20.31 -4.51 20.17
C ASN A 77 19.91 -3.71 18.92
N TYR A 78 19.48 -2.47 19.11
CA TYR A 78 19.10 -1.59 17.97
C TYR A 78 20.34 -1.12 17.20
N ALA A 79 21.41 -0.74 17.90
CA ALA A 79 22.65 -0.34 17.24
C ALA A 79 23.26 -1.50 16.44
N ASP A 80 23.33 -2.68 17.06
CA ASP A 80 23.86 -3.91 16.43
C ASP A 80 22.96 -4.36 15.25
N ALA A 81 21.62 -4.19 15.38
CA ALA A 81 20.69 -4.49 14.30
C ALA A 81 20.84 -3.52 13.11
N MET A 82 20.97 -2.21 13.38
CA MET A 82 21.19 -1.20 12.35
C MET A 82 22.49 -1.45 11.56
N ASP A 83 23.57 -1.74 12.27
CA ASP A 83 24.87 -2.05 11.66
C ASP A 83 24.77 -3.31 10.80
N ARG A 84 24.23 -4.40 11.34
CA ARG A 84 24.12 -5.67 10.64
C ARG A 84 23.19 -5.64 9.43
N MET A 85 22.14 -4.83 9.47
CA MET A 85 21.26 -4.58 8.31
C MET A 85 21.92 -3.72 7.23
N GLY A 86 22.98 -2.98 7.59
CA GLY A 86 23.43 -1.87 6.74
C GLY A 86 22.30 -0.86 6.52
N ILE A 87 21.66 -0.42 7.62
CA ILE A 87 20.36 0.27 7.60
C ILE A 87 20.31 1.43 6.63
N THR A 88 21.37 2.23 6.53
CA THR A 88 21.44 3.38 5.63
C THR A 88 21.29 2.95 4.17
N SER A 89 22.01 1.93 3.75
CA SER A 89 21.94 1.39 2.38
C SER A 89 20.58 0.73 2.12
N ALA A 90 20.11 -0.13 3.04
CA ALA A 90 18.83 -0.83 2.92
C ALA A 90 17.65 0.14 2.86
N PHE A 91 17.66 1.19 3.69
CA PHE A 91 16.63 2.23 3.71
C PHE A 91 16.63 3.07 2.43
N THR A 92 17.81 3.54 1.99
CA THR A 92 17.96 4.31 0.76
C THR A 92 17.49 3.51 -0.46
N ASN A 93 17.91 2.24 -0.57
CA ASN A 93 17.46 1.36 -1.65
C ASN A 93 15.93 1.14 -1.60
N SER A 94 15.35 0.89 -0.42
CA SER A 94 13.90 0.72 -0.26
C SER A 94 13.14 1.97 -0.71
N ILE A 95 13.61 3.17 -0.35
CA ILE A 95 13.01 4.43 -0.80
C ILE A 95 13.12 4.58 -2.31
N ILE A 96 14.32 4.44 -2.87
CA ILE A 96 14.56 4.60 -4.31
C ILE A 96 13.67 3.66 -5.11
N ILE A 97 13.64 2.38 -4.72
CA ILE A 97 12.84 1.35 -5.40
C ILE A 97 11.35 1.66 -5.25
N THR A 98 10.88 1.94 -4.04
CA THR A 98 9.44 2.18 -3.80
C THR A 98 8.96 3.42 -4.53
N VAL A 99 9.64 4.57 -4.33
CA VAL A 99 9.24 5.84 -4.96
C VAL A 99 9.35 5.75 -6.48
N GLY A 100 10.47 5.23 -6.99
CA GLY A 100 10.68 5.08 -8.44
C GLY A 100 9.64 4.16 -9.09
N SER A 101 9.36 3.00 -8.48
CA SER A 101 8.34 2.07 -8.99
C SER A 101 6.95 2.69 -8.96
N VAL A 102 6.57 3.33 -7.85
CA VAL A 102 5.25 3.97 -7.71
C VAL A 102 5.08 5.07 -8.74
N LEU A 103 6.08 5.94 -8.95
CA LEU A 103 6.00 6.98 -9.98
C LEU A 103 5.81 6.41 -11.39
N LEU A 104 6.54 5.34 -11.73
CA LEU A 104 6.37 4.65 -13.02
C LEU A 104 4.97 4.04 -13.15
N ILE A 105 4.49 3.35 -12.09
CA ILE A 105 3.15 2.76 -12.08
C ILE A 105 2.08 3.84 -12.25
N LEU A 106 2.15 4.94 -11.51
CA LEU A 106 1.18 6.02 -11.59
C LEU A 106 1.12 6.62 -12.98
N LEU A 107 2.30 6.92 -13.57
CA LEU A 107 2.41 7.54 -14.88
C LEU A 107 1.84 6.63 -15.97
N PHE A 108 2.38 5.41 -16.09
CA PHE A 108 2.01 4.54 -17.20
C PHE A 108 0.61 3.94 -17.05
N SER A 109 0.18 3.61 -15.81
CA SER A 109 -1.16 3.03 -15.61
C SER A 109 -2.28 4.03 -15.79
N SER A 110 -2.11 5.31 -15.39
CA SER A 110 -3.14 6.33 -15.60
C SER A 110 -3.30 6.67 -17.10
N MET A 111 -2.18 6.78 -17.83
CA MET A 111 -2.19 6.99 -19.28
C MET A 111 -2.85 5.81 -20.02
N ALA A 112 -2.43 4.58 -19.69
CA ALA A 112 -2.99 3.38 -20.30
C ALA A 112 -4.50 3.26 -20.01
N ALA A 113 -4.92 3.46 -18.77
CA ALA A 113 -6.33 3.41 -18.38
C ALA A 113 -7.16 4.46 -19.13
N TRP A 114 -6.65 5.70 -19.27
CA TRP A 114 -7.33 6.75 -20.01
C TRP A 114 -7.57 6.36 -21.46
N VAL A 115 -6.54 5.89 -22.15
CA VAL A 115 -6.67 5.42 -23.55
C VAL A 115 -7.66 4.26 -23.65
N LEU A 116 -7.57 3.28 -22.75
CA LEU A 116 -8.44 2.08 -22.76
C LEU A 116 -9.91 2.40 -22.47
N VAL A 117 -10.20 3.48 -21.73
CA VAL A 117 -11.60 3.92 -21.51
C VAL A 117 -12.13 4.71 -22.69
N ARG A 118 -11.34 5.60 -23.27
CA ARG A 118 -11.78 6.51 -24.35
C ARG A 118 -11.81 5.83 -25.73
N ASP A 119 -10.95 4.84 -25.94
CA ASP A 119 -11.05 3.99 -27.15
C ASP A 119 -12.07 2.86 -26.93
N LYS A 120 -13.27 3.05 -27.52
CA LYS A 120 -14.40 2.09 -27.43
C LYS A 120 -14.22 0.83 -28.31
N SER A 121 -13.05 0.65 -28.93
CA SER A 121 -12.75 -0.47 -29.80
C SER A 121 -12.73 -1.82 -29.05
N THR A 122 -13.00 -2.91 -29.77
CA THR A 122 -12.86 -4.27 -29.23
C THR A 122 -11.43 -4.56 -28.77
N LYS A 123 -10.43 -3.99 -29.43
CA LYS A 123 -9.01 -4.14 -29.06
C LYS A 123 -8.73 -3.60 -27.67
N SER A 124 -9.18 -2.38 -27.36
CA SER A 124 -9.04 -1.76 -26.04
C SER A 124 -9.73 -2.58 -24.94
N LYS A 125 -10.91 -3.14 -25.22
CA LYS A 125 -11.59 -4.06 -24.28
C LYS A 125 -10.77 -5.32 -24.02
N ILE A 126 -10.21 -5.94 -25.05
CA ILE A 126 -9.37 -7.13 -24.92
C ILE A 126 -8.13 -6.82 -24.10
N VAL A 127 -7.42 -5.72 -24.40
CA VAL A 127 -6.23 -5.30 -23.65
C VAL A 127 -6.56 -5.04 -22.16
N PHE A 128 -7.68 -4.37 -21.88
CA PHE A 128 -8.14 -4.18 -20.50
C PHE A 128 -8.39 -5.50 -19.78
N TYR A 129 -9.04 -6.46 -20.43
CA TYR A 129 -9.27 -7.79 -19.85
C TYR A 129 -7.98 -8.59 -19.65
N ILE A 130 -6.97 -8.43 -20.51
CA ILE A 130 -5.65 -9.04 -20.32
C ILE A 130 -4.99 -8.49 -19.06
N PHE A 131 -4.98 -7.17 -18.85
CA PHE A 131 -4.47 -6.58 -17.62
C PHE A 131 -5.24 -7.07 -16.38
N THR A 132 -6.57 -7.09 -16.45
CA THR A 132 -7.41 -7.56 -15.35
C THR A 132 -7.17 -9.04 -15.03
N ALA A 133 -7.03 -9.89 -16.05
CA ALA A 133 -6.68 -11.29 -15.88
C ALA A 133 -5.29 -11.49 -15.24
N GLY A 134 -4.35 -10.58 -15.54
CA GLY A 134 -3.02 -10.56 -14.92
C GLY A 134 -3.04 -10.44 -13.40
N MET A 135 -4.09 -9.85 -12.81
CA MET A 135 -4.24 -9.75 -11.35
C MET A 135 -4.48 -11.12 -10.68
N ILE A 136 -5.01 -12.09 -11.42
CA ILE A 136 -5.37 -13.41 -10.91
C ILE A 136 -4.16 -14.35 -10.92
N VAL A 137 -3.15 -14.05 -11.76
CA VAL A 137 -1.95 -14.88 -11.89
C VAL A 137 -1.09 -14.76 -10.63
N PRO A 138 -0.90 -15.86 -9.86
CA PRO A 138 -0.07 -15.79 -8.66
C PRO A 138 1.40 -15.56 -9.02
N PHE A 139 2.07 -14.65 -8.29
CA PHE A 139 3.49 -14.33 -8.52
C PHE A 139 4.37 -15.59 -8.52
N GLN A 140 4.10 -16.54 -7.62
CA GLN A 140 4.85 -17.78 -7.48
C GLN A 140 4.89 -18.64 -8.76
N ALA A 141 3.84 -18.57 -9.59
CA ALA A 141 3.78 -19.29 -10.85
C ALA A 141 4.71 -18.71 -11.92
N VAL A 142 4.96 -17.38 -11.87
CA VAL A 142 5.72 -16.68 -12.89
C VAL A 142 7.15 -16.28 -12.44
N MET A 143 7.47 -16.41 -11.15
CA MET A 143 8.72 -15.90 -10.57
C MET A 143 9.98 -16.49 -11.24
N LEU A 144 10.05 -17.82 -11.42
CA LEU A 144 11.23 -18.46 -12.03
C LEU A 144 11.38 -18.14 -13.53
N PRO A 145 10.32 -18.24 -14.36
CA PRO A 145 10.37 -17.75 -15.73
C PRO A 145 10.77 -16.28 -15.83
N LEU A 146 10.24 -15.42 -14.95
CA LEU A 146 10.57 -14.00 -14.92
C LEU A 146 12.07 -13.77 -14.70
N VAL A 147 12.66 -14.35 -13.64
CA VAL A 147 14.08 -14.21 -13.34
C VAL A 147 14.94 -14.73 -14.48
N LYS A 148 14.59 -15.90 -15.05
CA LYS A 148 15.30 -16.46 -16.19
C LYS A 148 15.25 -15.54 -17.42
N TRP A 149 14.12 -14.91 -17.68
CA TRP A 149 13.94 -14.01 -18.81
C TRP A 149 14.68 -12.68 -18.60
N MET A 150 14.53 -12.08 -17.43
CA MET A 150 15.21 -10.84 -17.07
C MET A 150 16.72 -11.00 -17.04
N GLY A 151 17.24 -12.16 -16.63
CA GLY A 151 18.66 -12.48 -16.68
C GLY A 151 19.28 -12.57 -18.08
N LYS A 152 18.45 -12.76 -19.13
CA LYS A 152 18.90 -12.75 -20.53
C LYS A 152 18.98 -11.33 -21.12
N ILE A 153 18.33 -10.35 -20.48
CA ILE A 153 18.35 -8.97 -20.95
C ILE A 153 19.65 -8.32 -20.49
N ASN A 154 20.60 -8.29 -21.38
CA ASN A 154 21.90 -7.63 -21.18
C ASN A 154 22.28 -6.91 -22.48
N PHE A 155 22.26 -5.57 -22.45
CA PHE A 155 22.63 -4.73 -23.58
C PHE A 155 23.76 -3.79 -23.15
N GLY A 156 24.99 -4.08 -23.61
CA GLY A 156 26.11 -3.18 -23.37
C GLY A 156 26.41 -2.84 -21.91
N GLY A 157 26.21 -3.79 -20.97
CA GLY A 157 26.37 -3.58 -19.55
C GLY A 157 25.08 -3.22 -18.80
N PHE A 158 23.97 -3.01 -19.52
CA PHE A 158 22.65 -2.78 -18.93
C PHE A 158 22.02 -4.12 -18.53
N ASN A 159 22.06 -4.44 -17.24
CA ASN A 159 21.54 -5.69 -16.69
C ASN A 159 20.22 -5.45 -15.93
N MET A 160 19.19 -6.24 -16.20
CA MET A 160 17.94 -6.15 -15.46
C MET A 160 18.03 -6.75 -14.05
N LEU A 161 18.86 -7.76 -13.83
CA LEU A 161 19.08 -8.33 -12.51
C LEU A 161 20.18 -7.60 -11.75
N GLY A 162 19.98 -7.44 -10.44
CA GLY A 162 20.93 -6.80 -9.53
C GLY A 162 20.96 -5.28 -9.62
N THR A 163 19.90 -4.64 -10.14
CA THR A 163 19.82 -3.19 -10.34
C THR A 163 18.49 -2.62 -9.88
N HIS A 164 18.49 -1.34 -9.46
CA HIS A 164 17.27 -0.64 -9.06
C HIS A 164 16.27 -0.54 -10.22
N TYR A 165 16.73 -0.12 -11.39
CA TYR A 165 15.86 0.08 -12.56
C TYR A 165 15.22 -1.23 -13.06
N GLY A 166 15.95 -2.35 -12.99
CA GLY A 166 15.39 -3.64 -13.35
C GLY A 166 14.29 -4.08 -12.42
N LEU A 167 14.49 -3.89 -11.11
CA LEU A 167 13.45 -4.19 -10.11
C LEU A 167 12.25 -3.26 -10.25
N MET A 168 12.47 -1.94 -10.48
CA MET A 168 11.39 -0.98 -10.75
C MET A 168 10.57 -1.36 -11.98
N PHE A 169 11.23 -1.83 -13.05
CA PHE A 169 10.54 -2.30 -14.26
C PHE A 169 9.67 -3.51 -13.99
N MET A 170 10.16 -4.47 -13.19
CA MET A 170 9.36 -5.64 -12.79
C MET A 170 8.16 -5.24 -11.91
N TYR A 171 8.34 -4.30 -10.97
CA TYR A 171 7.22 -3.77 -10.18
C TYR A 171 6.20 -3.02 -11.05
N LEU A 172 6.65 -2.28 -12.08
CA LEU A 172 5.72 -1.67 -13.05
C LEU A 172 4.83 -2.74 -13.68
N GLY A 173 5.39 -3.87 -14.11
CA GLY A 173 4.63 -4.96 -14.72
C GLY A 173 3.54 -5.51 -13.80
N PHE A 174 3.88 -5.82 -12.55
CA PHE A 174 2.92 -6.37 -11.58
C PHE A 174 1.93 -5.32 -11.04
N GLY A 175 2.40 -4.12 -10.76
CA GLY A 175 1.58 -3.04 -10.21
C GLY A 175 0.61 -2.43 -11.23
N ALA A 176 0.94 -2.51 -12.53
CA ALA A 176 0.12 -1.94 -13.59
C ALA A 176 -1.29 -2.55 -13.64
N SER A 177 -1.44 -3.85 -13.46
CA SER A 177 -2.73 -4.54 -13.58
C SER A 177 -3.78 -3.95 -12.64
N MET A 178 -3.51 -3.93 -11.35
CA MET A 178 -4.41 -3.37 -10.34
C MET A 178 -4.60 -1.86 -10.54
N SER A 179 -3.53 -1.15 -10.86
CA SER A 179 -3.57 0.30 -11.03
C SER A 179 -4.41 0.71 -12.23
N ILE A 180 -4.26 0.04 -13.38
CA ILE A 180 -5.09 0.25 -14.57
C ILE A 180 -6.57 -0.04 -14.25
N PHE A 181 -6.85 -1.12 -13.52
CA PHE A 181 -8.22 -1.47 -13.12
C PHE A 181 -8.87 -0.34 -12.31
N LEU A 182 -8.17 0.20 -11.30
CA LEU A 182 -8.66 1.28 -10.45
C LEU A 182 -8.87 2.58 -11.25
N TYR A 183 -7.88 2.99 -12.05
CA TYR A 183 -7.99 4.17 -12.89
C TYR A 183 -9.11 4.03 -13.93
N HIS A 184 -9.21 2.89 -14.59
CA HIS A 184 -10.25 2.62 -15.58
C HIS A 184 -11.65 2.74 -14.98
N GLY A 185 -11.85 2.21 -13.76
CA GLY A 185 -13.13 2.34 -13.07
C GLY A 185 -13.51 3.78 -12.77
N PHE A 186 -12.53 4.60 -12.36
CA PHE A 186 -12.75 6.01 -12.04
C PHE A 186 -12.97 6.86 -13.31
N ILE A 187 -12.14 6.68 -14.35
CA ILE A 187 -12.20 7.44 -15.59
C ILE A 187 -13.56 7.25 -16.30
N LYS A 188 -14.16 6.06 -16.20
CA LYS A 188 -15.52 5.83 -16.72
C LYS A 188 -16.59 6.75 -16.12
N GLY A 189 -16.37 7.24 -14.91
CA GLY A 189 -17.26 8.19 -14.25
C GLY A 189 -17.02 9.65 -14.64
N ILE A 190 -15.96 9.96 -15.39
CA ILE A 190 -15.65 11.31 -15.87
C ILE A 190 -16.40 11.54 -17.21
N PRO A 191 -17.28 12.54 -17.30
CA PRO A 191 -17.98 12.87 -18.55
C PRO A 191 -17.01 13.16 -19.68
N GLU A 192 -17.25 12.57 -20.87
CA GLU A 192 -16.41 12.77 -22.06
C GLU A 192 -16.49 14.21 -22.56
N GLU A 193 -17.62 14.86 -22.34
CA GLU A 193 -17.91 16.24 -22.76
C GLU A 193 -16.90 17.26 -22.23
N ILE A 194 -16.32 17.02 -21.05
CA ILE A 194 -15.28 17.89 -20.48
C ILE A 194 -14.00 17.85 -21.33
N GLU A 195 -13.65 16.67 -21.84
CA GLU A 195 -12.47 16.47 -22.68
C GLU A 195 -12.73 17.01 -24.11
N GLU A 196 -13.95 16.79 -24.65
CA GLU A 196 -14.38 17.30 -25.95
C GLU A 196 -14.38 18.83 -25.98
N ALA A 197 -14.92 19.50 -24.94
CA ALA A 197 -14.89 20.95 -24.82
C ALA A 197 -13.45 21.49 -24.88
N ALA A 198 -12.52 20.85 -24.19
CA ALA A 198 -11.11 21.27 -24.21
C ALA A 198 -10.45 21.06 -25.60
N ILE A 199 -10.85 20.05 -26.35
CA ILE A 199 -10.37 19.83 -27.73
C ILE A 199 -10.91 20.93 -28.63
N ILE A 200 -12.18 21.33 -28.48
CA ILE A 200 -12.78 22.45 -29.21
C ILE A 200 -12.04 23.76 -28.91
N ASP A 201 -11.63 23.98 -27.65
CA ASP A 201 -10.80 25.10 -27.20
C ASP A 201 -9.34 25.03 -27.69
N GLY A 202 -8.98 24.03 -28.52
CA GLY A 202 -7.68 23.93 -29.17
C GLY A 202 -6.63 23.16 -28.35
N CYS A 203 -7.00 22.46 -27.27
CA CYS A 203 -6.08 21.62 -26.50
C CYS A 203 -5.67 20.38 -27.30
N SER A 204 -4.36 20.08 -27.33
CA SER A 204 -3.87 18.79 -27.79
C SER A 204 -4.26 17.66 -26.84
N LYS A 205 -4.28 16.41 -27.31
CA LYS A 205 -4.57 15.22 -26.45
C LYS A 205 -3.69 15.17 -25.22
N TRP A 206 -2.42 15.54 -25.33
CA TRP A 206 -1.50 15.61 -24.19
C TRP A 206 -1.89 16.69 -23.18
N GLN A 207 -2.36 17.84 -23.66
CA GLN A 207 -2.86 18.91 -22.78
C GLN A 207 -4.17 18.51 -22.10
N VAL A 208 -5.08 17.82 -22.79
CA VAL A 208 -6.30 17.26 -22.18
C VAL A 208 -5.93 16.30 -21.07
N TYR A 209 -5.02 15.35 -21.33
CA TYR A 209 -4.57 14.41 -20.30
C TYR A 209 -3.95 15.13 -19.09
N THR A 210 -2.98 16.01 -19.32
CA THR A 210 -2.19 16.60 -18.22
C THR A 210 -2.92 17.71 -17.46
N LYS A 211 -3.76 18.52 -18.16
CA LYS A 211 -4.41 19.68 -17.56
C LYS A 211 -5.83 19.39 -17.05
N ILE A 212 -6.49 18.35 -17.56
CA ILE A 212 -7.89 18.04 -17.23
C ILE A 212 -7.99 16.67 -16.57
N VAL A 213 -7.59 15.60 -17.26
CA VAL A 213 -7.80 14.25 -16.76
C VAL A 213 -6.95 13.96 -15.52
N LEU A 214 -5.66 14.22 -15.58
CA LEU A 214 -4.73 13.91 -14.47
C LEU A 214 -5.09 14.64 -13.16
N PRO A 215 -5.47 15.94 -13.15
CA PRO A 215 -5.98 16.59 -11.95
C PRO A 215 -7.26 15.97 -11.38
N LEU A 216 -8.18 15.55 -12.25
CA LEU A 216 -9.42 14.87 -11.83
C LEU A 216 -9.13 13.49 -11.23
N LEU A 217 -8.09 12.81 -11.70
CA LEU A 217 -7.64 11.52 -11.16
C LEU A 217 -6.95 11.61 -9.81
N LYS A 218 -6.69 12.79 -9.26
CA LYS A 218 -5.93 12.98 -8.00
C LYS A 218 -6.38 12.05 -6.86
N PRO A 219 -7.68 11.88 -6.54
CA PRO A 219 -8.11 10.99 -5.46
C PRO A 219 -7.70 9.52 -5.73
N THR A 220 -7.95 9.03 -6.94
CA THR A 220 -7.57 7.66 -7.33
C THR A 220 -6.06 7.48 -7.38
N THR A 221 -5.33 8.50 -7.85
CA THR A 221 -3.86 8.50 -7.89
C THR A 221 -3.26 8.32 -6.49
N VAL A 222 -3.82 9.02 -5.50
CA VAL A 222 -3.37 8.85 -4.10
C VAL A 222 -3.66 7.42 -3.61
N THR A 223 -4.84 6.88 -3.92
CA THR A 223 -5.19 5.49 -3.54
C THR A 223 -4.22 4.48 -4.18
N VAL A 224 -3.97 4.60 -5.48
CA VAL A 224 -3.04 3.73 -6.23
C VAL A 224 -1.62 3.86 -5.67
N ALA A 225 -1.17 5.10 -5.38
CA ALA A 225 0.15 5.36 -4.80
C ALA A 225 0.32 4.67 -3.44
N VAL A 226 -0.67 4.79 -2.57
CA VAL A 226 -0.63 4.19 -1.22
C VAL A 226 -0.60 2.68 -1.28
N LEU A 227 -1.49 2.06 -2.06
CA LEU A 227 -1.57 0.60 -2.18
C LEU A 227 -0.27 0.01 -2.71
N ASN A 228 0.29 0.60 -3.79
CA ASN A 228 1.55 0.14 -4.36
C ASN A 228 2.74 0.42 -3.44
N SER A 229 2.78 1.56 -2.73
CA SER A 229 3.85 1.88 -1.79
C SER A 229 3.91 0.86 -0.65
N ILE A 230 2.78 0.52 -0.04
CA ILE A 230 2.72 -0.47 1.04
C ILE A 230 3.15 -1.85 0.53
N TRP A 231 2.67 -2.25 -0.64
CA TRP A 231 3.02 -3.53 -1.25
C TRP A 231 4.51 -3.63 -1.56
N ILE A 232 5.08 -2.65 -2.29
CA ILE A 232 6.49 -2.67 -2.71
C ILE A 232 7.44 -2.56 -1.51
N TRP A 233 7.11 -1.71 -0.53
CA TRP A 233 7.93 -1.54 0.66
C TRP A 233 8.08 -2.82 1.47
N ASN A 234 7.01 -3.62 1.56
CA ASN A 234 6.99 -4.86 2.34
C ASN A 234 7.43 -6.10 1.56
N ASP A 235 7.69 -5.96 0.24
CA ASP A 235 8.02 -7.12 -0.57
C ASP A 235 9.44 -7.62 -0.28
N PHE A 236 9.52 -8.89 0.01
CA PHE A 236 10.75 -9.63 0.21
C PHE A 236 11.12 -10.49 -1.00
N LEU A 237 10.12 -11.14 -1.61
CA LEU A 237 10.37 -12.25 -2.51
C LEU A 237 10.94 -11.82 -3.86
N LEU A 238 10.38 -10.79 -4.50
CA LEU A 238 10.90 -10.29 -5.77
C LEU A 238 12.31 -9.68 -5.61
N PRO A 239 12.60 -8.82 -4.61
CA PRO A 239 13.97 -8.40 -4.32
C PRO A 239 14.93 -9.55 -4.04
N PHE A 240 14.52 -10.56 -3.27
CA PHE A 240 15.34 -11.73 -2.98
C PHE A 240 15.78 -12.46 -4.24
N LEU A 241 14.87 -12.63 -5.20
CA LEU A 241 15.16 -13.33 -6.45
C LEU A 241 15.98 -12.52 -7.46
N THR A 242 15.93 -11.19 -7.37
CA THR A 242 16.41 -10.32 -8.46
C THR A 242 17.61 -9.45 -8.11
N ILE A 243 17.75 -9.01 -6.85
CA ILE A 243 18.83 -8.10 -6.42
C ILE A 243 19.67 -8.64 -5.26
N ASN A 244 19.32 -9.78 -4.66
CA ASN A 244 20.04 -10.37 -3.52
C ASN A 244 21.54 -10.54 -3.83
N GLY A 245 22.36 -10.20 -2.85
CA GLY A 245 23.83 -10.24 -2.97
C GLY A 245 24.46 -9.03 -3.69
N LYS A 246 23.65 -8.13 -4.30
CA LYS A 246 24.12 -6.88 -4.91
C LYS A 246 23.56 -5.64 -4.24
N LEU A 247 22.27 -5.66 -3.92
CA LEU A 247 21.55 -4.58 -3.25
C LEU A 247 20.69 -5.18 -2.15
N ASN A 248 20.49 -4.41 -1.08
CA ASN A 248 19.58 -4.79 0.01
C ASN A 248 18.44 -3.79 0.13
N THR A 249 17.21 -4.32 0.33
CA THR A 249 16.07 -3.57 0.84
C THR A 249 15.89 -3.88 2.33
N ILE A 250 15.06 -3.11 3.03
CA ILE A 250 14.80 -3.38 4.47
C ILE A 250 14.28 -4.81 4.69
N PRO A 251 13.23 -5.32 3.97
CA PRO A 251 12.80 -6.70 4.14
C PRO A 251 13.89 -7.73 3.81
N LEU A 252 14.72 -7.45 2.79
CA LEU A 252 15.79 -8.35 2.40
C LEU A 252 16.92 -8.37 3.43
N ALA A 253 17.32 -7.22 3.98
CA ALA A 253 18.34 -7.11 5.03
C ALA A 253 17.93 -7.82 6.33
N MET A 254 16.64 -7.89 6.63
CA MET A 254 16.15 -8.64 7.79
C MET A 254 16.42 -10.15 7.71
N ASN A 255 16.54 -10.70 6.51
CA ASN A 255 16.88 -12.11 6.33
C ASN A 255 18.26 -12.48 6.93
N ASN A 256 19.14 -11.50 7.11
CA ASN A 256 20.46 -11.69 7.71
C ASN A 256 20.43 -12.17 9.18
N PHE A 257 19.28 -12.00 9.87
CA PHE A 257 19.13 -12.47 11.26
C PHE A 257 18.67 -13.92 11.37
N PHE A 258 18.26 -14.53 10.27
CA PHE A 258 17.75 -15.90 10.21
C PHE A 258 18.76 -16.85 9.52
N GLY A 259 19.98 -16.89 10.04
CA GLY A 259 21.01 -17.83 9.55
C GLY A 259 20.63 -19.29 9.76
N ALA A 260 21.20 -20.19 8.96
CA ALA A 260 20.89 -21.63 8.99
C ALA A 260 21.17 -22.28 10.35
N PHE A 261 22.20 -21.82 11.08
CA PHE A 261 22.65 -22.42 12.35
C PHE A 261 22.48 -21.51 13.57
N SER A 262 22.20 -20.23 13.39
CA SER A 262 22.05 -19.29 14.51
C SER A 262 20.98 -18.24 14.18
N LYS A 263 19.88 -18.28 14.92
CA LYS A 263 18.85 -17.24 14.86
C LYS A 263 19.14 -16.21 15.94
N GLN A 264 19.28 -14.95 15.55
CA GLN A 264 19.53 -13.85 16.49
C GLN A 264 18.21 -13.13 16.78
N TRP A 265 17.39 -13.76 17.63
CA TRP A 265 16.06 -13.28 17.94
C TRP A 265 16.05 -11.86 18.52
N GLU A 266 17.02 -11.55 19.39
CA GLU A 266 17.18 -10.22 20.02
C GLU A 266 17.38 -9.13 18.98
N LEU A 267 18.22 -9.37 17.97
CA LEU A 267 18.47 -8.41 16.89
C LEU A 267 17.33 -8.41 15.88
N ALA A 268 16.75 -9.58 15.59
CA ALA A 268 15.61 -9.68 14.67
C ALA A 268 14.38 -8.89 15.18
N MET A 269 14.10 -8.93 16.49
CA MET A 269 13.01 -8.15 17.09
C MET A 269 13.29 -6.63 16.99
N ALA A 270 14.52 -6.20 17.28
CA ALA A 270 14.92 -4.81 17.11
C ALA A 270 14.84 -4.36 15.64
N ALA A 271 15.29 -5.19 14.71
CA ALA A 271 15.21 -4.95 13.26
C ALA A 271 13.76 -4.82 12.78
N LEU A 272 12.84 -5.67 13.27
CA LEU A 272 11.41 -5.58 12.99
C LEU A 272 10.81 -4.24 13.41
N ILE A 273 11.14 -3.76 14.61
CA ILE A 273 10.72 -2.43 15.08
C ILE A 273 11.24 -1.34 14.12
N LEU A 274 12.53 -1.38 13.78
CA LEU A 274 13.12 -0.42 12.84
C LEU A 274 12.46 -0.45 11.45
N ALA A 275 12.12 -1.64 10.95
CA ALA A 275 11.48 -1.81 9.64
C ALA A 275 10.02 -1.30 9.60
N ILE A 276 9.31 -1.38 10.72
CA ILE A 276 7.90 -0.94 10.82
C ILE A 276 7.79 0.58 10.94
N ILE A 277 8.75 1.26 11.58
CA ILE A 277 8.70 2.71 11.83
C ILE A 277 8.39 3.51 10.56
N PRO A 278 9.08 3.34 9.42
CA PRO A 278 8.81 4.12 8.22
C PRO A 278 7.39 3.94 7.68
N ILE A 279 6.86 2.70 7.73
CA ILE A 279 5.50 2.40 7.29
C ILE A 279 4.46 3.04 8.21
N VAL A 280 4.65 2.99 9.51
CA VAL A 280 3.76 3.62 10.49
C VAL A 280 3.75 5.14 10.28
N ILE A 281 4.91 5.75 10.10
CA ILE A 281 5.02 7.18 9.78
C ILE A 281 4.28 7.49 8.48
N PHE A 282 4.53 6.74 7.43
CA PHE A 282 3.84 6.89 6.14
C PHE A 282 2.33 6.76 6.29
N TYR A 283 1.85 5.76 7.03
CA TYR A 283 0.43 5.55 7.31
C TYR A 283 -0.23 6.76 7.97
N PHE A 284 0.40 7.38 8.96
CA PHE A 284 -0.13 8.59 9.62
C PHE A 284 -0.35 9.75 8.64
N PHE A 285 0.51 9.89 7.61
CA PHE A 285 0.33 10.91 6.60
C PHE A 285 -0.79 10.61 5.60
N VAL A 286 -1.01 9.33 5.28
CA VAL A 286 -1.92 8.94 4.19
C VAL A 286 -3.25 8.32 4.65
N GLN A 287 -3.48 8.08 5.95
CA GLN A 287 -4.68 7.41 6.46
C GLN A 287 -6.00 8.08 6.04
N LYS A 288 -6.04 9.43 6.00
CA LYS A 288 -7.23 10.17 5.56
C LYS A 288 -7.56 9.91 4.09
N GLN A 289 -6.54 9.81 3.25
CA GLN A 289 -6.68 9.53 1.83
C GLN A 289 -7.12 8.09 1.57
N ILE A 290 -6.62 7.13 2.38
CA ILE A 290 -7.06 5.73 2.31
C ILE A 290 -8.56 5.63 2.59
N ILE A 291 -9.03 6.25 3.67
CA ILE A 291 -10.45 6.23 4.05
C ILE A 291 -11.31 6.89 2.96
N ALA A 292 -10.89 8.04 2.44
CA ALA A 292 -11.60 8.75 1.37
C ALA A 292 -11.69 7.90 0.09
N GLY A 293 -10.61 7.20 -0.30
CA GLY A 293 -10.59 6.35 -1.49
C GLY A 293 -11.51 5.12 -1.37
N ILE A 294 -11.58 4.50 -0.20
CA ILE A 294 -12.47 3.35 0.06
C ILE A 294 -13.93 3.78 0.01
N VAL A 295 -14.27 4.92 0.61
CA VAL A 295 -15.65 5.45 0.62
C VAL A 295 -16.11 5.81 -0.79
N GLN A 296 -15.28 6.45 -1.60
CA GLN A 296 -15.63 6.78 -2.99
C GLN A 296 -15.81 5.53 -3.87
N GLY A 297 -15.10 4.46 -3.62
CA GLY A 297 -15.26 3.17 -4.32
C GLY A 297 -16.52 2.40 -3.93
N SER A 298 -17.12 2.69 -2.78
CA SER A 298 -18.31 2.00 -2.24
C SER A 298 -19.64 2.72 -2.53
N ILE A 299 -19.60 3.97 -2.97
CA ILE A 299 -20.80 4.71 -3.38
C ILE A 299 -21.01 4.45 -4.88
N LYS A 300 -21.77 3.39 -5.17
CA LYS A 300 -22.43 3.14 -6.47
C LYS A 300 -23.92 3.29 -6.29
#